data_02bfc6f9a8fc7730274dd5314bf4a05c
#
_entry.id   02bfc6f9a8fc7730274dd5314bf4a05c
#
_cell.length_a   1.000
_cell.length_b   1.000
_cell.length_c   1.000
_cell.angle_alpha   90.00
_cell.angle_beta   90.00
_cell.angle_gamma   90.00
#
_symmetry.space_group_name_H-M   'P 1'
#
loop_
_entity.id
_entity.type
_entity.pdbx_description
1 polymer ?
#
loop_
_entity_poly.entity_id
_entity_poly.type
_entity_poly.pdbx_seq_one_letter_code
_entity_poly.pdbx_strand_id
1 'polypeptide(L)'
;IIDMDIIKNANLNIGVDLVGGSSIEKYKKINEIYGLNLDIVNDVIDPTFSFMSCDHDGKIRMDCSSPYAMASLIQLADKYDIAFANDPDFDRHGIVTKSVGLMNPNHYLTVAIWYLFSNRKSWKNDLGVGKTLVSSSMIDKVVKSLDKKLYEVPVGFKWFVEGLYEGSLAFG
;
A
#
# COMPACT_ATOMS: atom_id res chain seq x y z
N ILE A 1 9.79 -2.01 -13.28
CA ILE A 1 9.82 -1.99 -11.82
C ILE A 1 8.75 -2.91 -11.27
N ILE A 2 7.53 -2.87 -11.80
CA ILE A 2 6.41 -3.76 -11.48
C ILE A 2 6.28 -4.75 -12.62
N ASP A 3 6.19 -6.04 -12.29
CA ASP A 3 5.95 -7.10 -13.27
C ASP A 3 4.43 -7.25 -13.46
N MET A 4 3.92 -6.54 -14.45
CA MET A 4 2.48 -6.53 -14.75
C MET A 4 2.00 -7.84 -15.34
N ASP A 5 2.88 -8.60 -15.99
CA ASP A 5 2.53 -9.93 -16.56
C ASP A 5 2.28 -10.96 -15.47
N ILE A 6 3.07 -10.93 -14.39
CA ILE A 6 2.81 -11.78 -13.21
C ILE A 6 1.45 -11.45 -12.60
N ILE A 7 1.14 -10.17 -12.43
CA ILE A 7 -0.15 -9.74 -11.85
C ILE A 7 -1.32 -10.18 -12.73
N LYS A 8 -1.21 -9.96 -14.05
CA LYS A 8 -2.22 -10.37 -15.02
C LYS A 8 -2.43 -11.88 -15.03
N ASN A 9 -1.32 -12.64 -15.06
CA ASN A 9 -1.39 -14.11 -15.14
C ASN A 9 -1.87 -14.76 -13.85
N ALA A 10 -1.76 -14.06 -12.71
CA ALA A 10 -2.33 -14.52 -11.45
C ALA A 10 -3.87 -14.49 -11.46
N ASN A 11 -4.48 -13.76 -12.40
CA ASN A 11 -5.93 -13.66 -12.60
C ASN A 11 -6.69 -13.35 -11.31
N LEU A 12 -6.11 -12.48 -10.47
CA LEU A 12 -6.73 -12.06 -9.22
C LEU A 12 -7.92 -11.16 -9.49
N ASN A 13 -8.97 -11.33 -8.70
CA ASN A 13 -10.10 -10.39 -8.65
C ASN A 13 -9.73 -9.25 -7.70
N ILE A 14 -9.47 -8.06 -8.25
CA ILE A 14 -8.88 -6.92 -7.53
C ILE A 14 -9.93 -5.83 -7.37
N GLY A 15 -10.23 -5.43 -6.13
CA GLY A 15 -11.05 -4.25 -5.83
C GLY A 15 -10.19 -3.02 -5.56
N VAL A 16 -10.60 -1.87 -6.10
CA VAL A 16 -9.92 -0.59 -5.85
C VAL A 16 -10.93 0.47 -5.46
N ASP A 17 -10.73 1.09 -4.30
CA ASP A 17 -11.47 2.28 -3.88
C ASP A 17 -10.52 3.50 -3.88
N LEU A 18 -10.89 4.52 -4.60
CA LEU A 18 -10.06 5.70 -4.81
C LEU A 18 -10.47 6.86 -3.91
N VAL A 19 -11.41 6.59 -3.01
CA VAL A 19 -11.92 7.54 -2.03
C VAL A 19 -12.28 8.90 -2.67
N GLY A 20 -12.83 8.82 -3.91
CA GLY A 20 -13.22 10.00 -4.69
C GLY A 20 -12.05 10.84 -5.22
N GLY A 21 -10.85 10.28 -5.25
CA GLY A 21 -9.63 11.01 -5.52
C GLY A 21 -9.17 11.07 -6.97
N SER A 22 -7.99 11.63 -7.16
CA SER A 22 -7.40 11.96 -8.47
C SER A 22 -6.94 10.74 -9.27
N SER A 23 -6.90 9.55 -8.66
CA SER A 23 -6.33 8.35 -9.27
C SER A 23 -7.29 7.54 -10.16
N ILE A 24 -8.60 7.91 -10.23
CA ILE A 24 -9.63 7.18 -11.00
C ILE A 24 -9.17 6.92 -12.44
N GLU A 25 -8.82 7.96 -13.17
CA GLU A 25 -8.41 7.84 -14.57
C GLU A 25 -7.10 7.05 -14.74
N LYS A 26 -6.23 7.05 -13.73
CA LYS A 26 -4.98 6.26 -13.75
C LYS A 26 -5.30 4.76 -13.70
N TYR A 27 -6.20 4.34 -12.80
CA TYR A 27 -6.57 2.93 -12.69
C TYR A 27 -7.39 2.44 -13.88
N LYS A 28 -8.29 3.27 -14.43
CA LYS A 28 -8.97 2.95 -15.69
C LYS A 28 -7.94 2.68 -16.80
N LYS A 29 -6.92 3.54 -16.92
CA LYS A 29 -5.87 3.40 -17.93
C LYS A 29 -4.97 2.18 -17.69
N ILE A 30 -4.63 1.89 -16.44
CA ILE A 30 -3.89 0.67 -16.06
C ILE A 30 -4.68 -0.57 -16.47
N ASN A 31 -5.98 -0.60 -16.16
CA ASN A 31 -6.83 -1.72 -16.52
C ASN A 31 -6.94 -1.90 -18.05
N GLU A 32 -7.10 -0.82 -18.78
CA GLU A 32 -7.13 -0.81 -20.25
C GLU A 32 -5.84 -1.36 -20.87
N ILE A 33 -4.68 -0.88 -20.37
CA ILE A 33 -3.35 -1.25 -20.95
C ILE A 33 -2.99 -2.70 -20.60
N TYR A 34 -3.19 -3.11 -19.37
CA TYR A 34 -2.69 -4.40 -18.88
C TYR A 34 -3.74 -5.50 -18.83
N GLY A 35 -5.03 -5.17 -18.98
CA GLY A 35 -6.12 -6.15 -18.98
C GLY A 35 -6.21 -6.91 -17.67
N LEU A 36 -6.16 -6.19 -16.55
CA LEU A 36 -6.30 -6.76 -15.21
C LEU A 36 -7.78 -7.02 -14.91
N ASN A 37 -8.07 -7.96 -14.03
CA ASN A 37 -9.41 -8.12 -13.47
C ASN A 37 -9.59 -7.15 -12.29
N LEU A 38 -9.71 -5.85 -12.59
CA LEU A 38 -9.74 -4.76 -11.64
C LEU A 38 -11.09 -4.06 -11.66
N ASP A 39 -11.75 -4.01 -10.50
CA ASP A 39 -13.04 -3.37 -10.28
C ASP A 39 -12.85 -2.08 -9.46
N ILE A 40 -13.28 -0.94 -10.00
CA ILE A 40 -13.24 0.35 -9.31
C ILE A 40 -14.55 0.52 -8.56
N VAL A 41 -14.47 0.50 -7.22
CA VAL A 41 -15.65 0.45 -6.34
C VAL A 41 -16.42 1.75 -6.34
N ASN A 42 -15.75 2.89 -6.21
CA ASN A 42 -16.37 4.22 -6.20
C ASN A 42 -15.75 5.06 -7.33
N ASP A 43 -16.31 4.98 -8.52
CA ASP A 43 -15.78 5.66 -9.71
C ASP A 43 -16.44 7.03 -10.01
N VAL A 44 -17.31 7.48 -9.10
CA VAL A 44 -17.99 8.78 -9.22
C VAL A 44 -17.22 9.85 -8.45
N ILE A 45 -16.90 10.94 -9.15
CA ILE A 45 -16.30 12.11 -8.51
C ILE A 45 -17.43 12.93 -7.87
N ASP A 46 -17.46 12.93 -6.54
CA ASP A 46 -18.38 13.76 -5.74
C ASP A 46 -17.58 14.72 -4.86
N PRO A 47 -17.53 16.01 -5.17
CA PRO A 47 -16.80 17.00 -4.39
C PRO A 47 -17.29 17.16 -2.95
N THR A 48 -18.47 16.62 -2.63
CA THR A 48 -19.00 16.64 -1.26
C THR A 48 -18.61 15.40 -0.46
N PHE A 49 -18.05 14.37 -1.13
CA PHE A 49 -17.68 13.09 -0.53
C PHE A 49 -18.81 12.41 0.24
N SER A 50 -20.05 12.57 -0.24
CA SER A 50 -21.27 12.08 0.44
C SER A 50 -21.32 10.55 0.59
N PHE A 51 -20.55 9.82 -0.20
CA PHE A 51 -20.40 8.35 -0.10
C PHE A 51 -19.50 7.89 1.07
N MET A 52 -18.74 8.81 1.67
CA MET A 52 -17.82 8.47 2.75
C MET A 52 -18.55 8.32 4.09
N SER A 53 -18.14 7.30 4.85
CA SER A 53 -18.57 7.15 6.25
C SER A 53 -17.90 8.18 7.14
N CYS A 54 -18.64 8.73 8.09
CA CYS A 54 -18.07 9.59 9.12
C CYS A 54 -17.25 8.77 10.11
N ASP A 55 -16.15 9.34 10.56
CA ASP A 55 -15.36 8.84 11.68
C ASP A 55 -16.14 9.00 13.01
N HIS A 56 -15.61 8.44 14.10
CA HIS A 56 -16.23 8.44 15.44
C HIS A 56 -16.60 9.84 15.97
N ASP A 57 -15.95 10.89 15.48
CA ASP A 57 -16.21 12.28 15.86
C ASP A 57 -17.15 13.02 14.87
N GLY A 58 -17.80 12.28 13.95
CA GLY A 58 -18.73 12.81 12.97
C GLY A 58 -18.09 13.53 11.78
N LYS A 59 -16.77 13.47 11.62
CA LYS A 59 -16.05 14.09 10.51
C LYS A 59 -15.69 13.06 9.45
N ILE A 60 -15.72 13.49 8.20
CA ILE A 60 -15.17 12.71 7.09
C ILE A 60 -13.64 12.82 7.12
N ARG A 61 -12.97 11.67 7.11
CA ARG A 61 -11.53 11.56 6.94
C ARG A 61 -11.24 10.58 5.82
N MET A 62 -10.22 10.90 5.02
CA MET A 62 -9.83 10.10 3.86
C MET A 62 -8.51 9.37 4.13
N ASP A 63 -8.34 8.90 5.36
CA ASP A 63 -7.16 8.14 5.78
C ASP A 63 -7.40 6.65 5.54
N CYS A 64 -6.63 6.05 4.63
CA CYS A 64 -6.73 4.64 4.29
C CYS A 64 -6.34 3.68 5.41
N SER A 65 -5.83 4.17 6.54
CA SER A 65 -5.63 3.38 7.76
C SER A 65 -6.87 3.36 8.67
N SER A 66 -7.84 4.24 8.43
CA SER A 66 -9.08 4.30 9.20
C SER A 66 -10.11 3.27 8.74
N PRO A 67 -10.65 2.43 9.64
CA PRO A 67 -11.72 1.51 9.29
C PRO A 67 -13.02 2.22 8.87
N TYR A 68 -13.20 3.47 9.24
CA TYR A 68 -14.34 4.28 8.79
C TYR A 68 -14.20 4.73 7.35
N ALA A 69 -13.04 5.25 6.97
CA ALA A 69 -12.76 5.62 5.58
C ALA A 69 -12.80 4.39 4.65
N MET A 70 -12.35 3.25 5.16
CA MET A 70 -12.30 1.99 4.42
C MET A 70 -13.58 1.14 4.54
N ALA A 71 -14.64 1.65 5.18
CA ALA A 71 -15.82 0.85 5.53
C ALA A 71 -16.48 0.19 4.31
N SER A 72 -16.64 0.90 3.20
CA SER A 72 -17.20 0.34 1.96
C SER A 72 -16.38 -0.81 1.41
N LEU A 73 -15.05 -0.66 1.40
CA LEU A 73 -14.15 -1.69 0.87
C LEU A 73 -14.04 -2.89 1.81
N ILE A 74 -14.08 -2.67 3.13
CA ILE A 74 -14.09 -3.74 4.14
C ILE A 74 -15.34 -4.61 3.99
N GLN A 75 -16.50 -4.02 3.73
CA GLN A 75 -17.76 -4.77 3.49
C GLN A 75 -17.70 -5.63 2.22
N LEU A 76 -16.83 -5.30 1.28
CA LEU A 76 -16.62 -6.03 0.03
C LEU A 76 -15.44 -7.00 0.08
N ALA A 77 -14.84 -7.22 1.25
CA ALA A 77 -13.64 -8.07 1.41
C ALA A 77 -13.82 -9.48 0.82
N ASP A 78 -15.02 -10.06 0.92
CA ASP A 78 -15.30 -11.40 0.39
C ASP A 78 -15.45 -11.43 -1.15
N LYS A 79 -15.69 -10.28 -1.78
CA LYS A 79 -15.84 -10.16 -3.23
C LYS A 79 -14.53 -10.27 -3.98
N TYR A 80 -13.41 -9.87 -3.36
CA TYR A 80 -12.11 -9.74 -4.00
C TYR A 80 -11.07 -10.68 -3.39
N ASP A 81 -10.09 -11.09 -4.17
CA ASP A 81 -8.91 -11.80 -3.66
C ASP A 81 -8.02 -10.84 -2.85
N ILE A 82 -7.92 -9.61 -3.34
CA ILE A 82 -7.30 -8.47 -2.65
C ILE A 82 -8.05 -7.20 -3.05
N ALA A 83 -8.20 -6.29 -2.10
CA ALA A 83 -8.67 -4.95 -2.40
C ALA A 83 -7.77 -3.90 -1.76
N PHE A 84 -7.69 -2.72 -2.36
CA PHE A 84 -6.92 -1.62 -1.80
C PHE A 84 -7.57 -0.27 -2.11
N ALA A 85 -7.24 0.71 -1.30
CA ALA A 85 -7.65 2.10 -1.51
C ALA A 85 -6.45 3.01 -1.57
N ASN A 86 -6.64 4.14 -2.25
CA ASN A 86 -5.75 5.28 -2.19
C ASN A 86 -6.52 6.49 -1.69
N ASP A 87 -5.85 7.34 -0.95
CA ASP A 87 -6.39 8.63 -0.55
C ASP A 87 -6.49 9.61 -1.74
N PRO A 88 -7.19 10.74 -1.60
CA PRO A 88 -7.54 11.59 -2.74
C PRO A 88 -6.38 12.17 -3.52
N ASP A 89 -5.22 12.42 -2.91
CA ASP A 89 -4.01 12.92 -3.57
C ASP A 89 -3.02 11.81 -3.98
N PHE A 90 -3.39 10.54 -3.72
CA PHE A 90 -2.72 9.36 -4.22
C PHE A 90 -1.33 9.09 -3.64
N ASP A 91 -1.07 9.54 -2.42
CA ASP A 91 0.22 9.32 -1.75
C ASP A 91 0.18 8.25 -0.64
N ARG A 92 -1.01 7.85 -0.18
CA ARG A 92 -1.23 6.81 0.83
C ARG A 92 -2.10 5.70 0.31
N HIS A 93 -2.08 4.56 0.99
CA HIS A 93 -2.88 3.40 0.63
C HIS A 93 -3.34 2.61 1.86
N GLY A 94 -4.41 1.82 1.68
CA GLY A 94 -4.86 0.81 2.61
C GLY A 94 -5.17 -0.48 1.87
N ILE A 95 -4.97 -1.63 2.52
CA ILE A 95 -5.16 -2.95 1.90
C ILE A 95 -6.19 -3.71 2.69
N VAL A 96 -7.11 -4.35 1.98
CA VAL A 96 -8.16 -5.21 2.54
C VAL A 96 -8.02 -6.60 1.95
N THR A 97 -8.07 -7.62 2.81
CA THR A 97 -8.06 -9.02 2.42
C THR A 97 -9.15 -9.80 3.13
N LYS A 98 -9.57 -10.93 2.57
CA LYS A 98 -10.56 -11.82 3.19
C LYS A 98 -10.16 -12.28 4.59
N SER A 99 -8.87 -12.56 4.78
CA SER A 99 -8.38 -13.21 6.01
C SER A 99 -8.25 -12.26 7.20
N VAL A 100 -7.97 -10.96 6.96
CA VAL A 100 -7.70 -10.01 8.04
C VAL A 100 -8.53 -8.72 7.97
N GLY A 101 -9.38 -8.57 6.94
CA GLY A 101 -10.07 -7.31 6.69
C GLY A 101 -9.06 -6.21 6.35
N LEU A 102 -9.15 -5.06 6.98
CA LEU A 102 -8.18 -3.97 6.83
C LEU A 102 -6.84 -4.37 7.43
N MET A 103 -5.84 -4.48 6.58
CA MET A 103 -4.47 -4.87 6.98
C MET A 103 -3.79 -3.74 7.74
N ASN A 104 -3.15 -4.09 8.85
CA ASN A 104 -2.32 -3.12 9.58
C ASN A 104 -1.15 -2.65 8.68
N PRO A 105 -0.91 -1.32 8.53
CA PRO A 105 0.16 -0.80 7.69
C PRO A 105 1.55 -1.35 8.01
N ASN A 106 1.85 -1.62 9.27
CA ASN A 106 3.12 -2.24 9.67
C ASN A 106 3.28 -3.68 9.15
N HIS A 107 2.18 -4.43 9.06
CA HIS A 107 2.20 -5.77 8.46
C HIS A 107 2.47 -5.68 6.96
N TYR A 108 1.83 -4.74 6.28
CA TYR A 108 2.11 -4.49 4.86
C TYR A 108 3.57 -4.12 4.61
N LEU A 109 4.13 -3.16 5.38
CA LEU A 109 5.54 -2.77 5.26
C LEU A 109 6.47 -3.98 5.42
N THR A 110 6.17 -4.84 6.38
CA THR A 110 6.95 -6.05 6.64
C THR A 110 6.93 -7.00 5.44
N VAL A 111 5.74 -7.22 4.85
CA VAL A 111 5.59 -8.06 3.64
C VAL A 111 6.29 -7.41 2.43
N ALA A 112 6.15 -6.10 2.26
CA ALA A 112 6.77 -5.36 1.16
C ALA A 112 8.30 -5.47 1.21
N ILE A 113 8.90 -5.29 2.39
CA ILE A 113 10.34 -5.44 2.60
C ILE A 113 10.78 -6.86 2.24
N TRP A 114 10.11 -7.87 2.82
CA TRP A 114 10.43 -9.27 2.54
C TRP A 114 10.35 -9.58 1.04
N TYR A 115 9.26 -9.20 0.40
CA TYR A 115 9.03 -9.45 -1.02
C TYR A 115 10.08 -8.77 -1.90
N LEU A 116 10.34 -7.49 -1.68
CA LEU A 116 11.26 -6.71 -2.50
C LEU A 116 12.69 -7.26 -2.40
N PHE A 117 13.19 -7.50 -1.21
CA PHE A 117 14.54 -8.03 -1.02
C PHE A 117 14.69 -9.49 -1.50
N SER A 118 13.62 -10.27 -1.48
CA SER A 118 13.64 -11.65 -2.01
C SER A 118 13.57 -11.70 -3.54
N ASN A 119 12.98 -10.71 -4.19
CA ASN A 119 12.67 -10.77 -5.63
C ASN A 119 13.44 -9.76 -6.49
N ARG A 120 14.07 -8.74 -5.92
CA ARG A 120 14.86 -7.75 -6.66
C ARG A 120 16.31 -8.21 -6.83
N LYS A 121 16.54 -9.17 -7.72
CA LYS A 121 17.86 -9.75 -7.99
C LYS A 121 18.93 -8.75 -8.45
N SER A 122 18.50 -7.60 -8.99
CA SER A 122 19.40 -6.50 -9.40
C SER A 122 19.88 -5.63 -8.24
N TRP A 123 19.29 -5.77 -7.06
CA TRP A 123 19.72 -5.03 -5.89
C TRP A 123 21.04 -5.59 -5.35
N LYS A 124 21.93 -4.70 -4.96
CA LYS A 124 23.20 -5.09 -4.32
C LYS A 124 22.95 -5.78 -2.97
N ASN A 125 23.81 -6.73 -2.64
CA ASN A 125 23.65 -7.50 -1.40
C ASN A 125 23.85 -6.70 -0.11
N ASP A 126 24.57 -5.59 -0.18
CA ASP A 126 24.89 -4.71 0.95
C ASP A 126 23.86 -3.62 1.24
N LEU A 127 22.80 -3.54 0.42
CA LEU A 127 21.69 -2.59 0.63
C LEU A 127 20.94 -2.89 1.93
N GLY A 128 20.68 -1.83 2.69
CA GLY A 128 19.96 -1.90 3.96
C GLY A 128 18.48 -1.51 3.84
N VAL A 129 17.80 -1.65 4.96
CA VAL A 129 16.41 -1.27 5.18
C VAL A 129 16.36 -0.14 6.20
N GLY A 130 15.67 0.95 5.86
CA GLY A 130 15.32 2.01 6.79
C GLY A 130 13.96 1.76 7.43
N LYS A 131 13.81 2.10 8.69
CA LYS A 131 12.52 2.20 9.38
C LYS A 131 12.53 3.37 10.36
N THR A 132 11.35 3.90 10.70
CA THR A 132 11.23 4.87 11.77
C THR A 132 11.11 4.19 13.13
N LEU A 133 11.45 4.93 14.20
CA LEU A 133 11.29 4.46 15.60
C LEU A 133 9.87 3.99 15.95
N VAL A 134 8.85 4.55 15.28
CA VAL A 134 7.44 4.20 15.52
C VAL A 134 6.96 2.99 14.72
N SER A 135 7.77 2.49 13.79
CA SER A 135 7.44 1.31 13.00
C SER A 135 7.62 0.03 13.80
N SER A 136 6.88 -1.02 13.42
CA SER A 136 6.86 -2.29 14.15
C SER A 136 8.23 -2.98 14.22
N SER A 137 8.52 -3.60 15.36
CA SER A 137 9.66 -4.53 15.52
C SER A 137 9.55 -5.81 14.68
N MET A 138 8.43 -6.08 14.04
CA MET A 138 8.30 -7.15 13.05
C MET A 138 9.24 -6.90 11.87
N ILE A 139 9.45 -5.64 11.48
CA ILE A 139 10.42 -5.25 10.45
C ILE A 139 11.82 -5.71 10.83
N ASP A 140 12.22 -5.51 12.10
CA ASP A 140 13.55 -5.94 12.61
C ASP A 140 13.77 -7.45 12.38
N LYS A 141 12.75 -8.24 12.70
CA LYS A 141 12.81 -9.70 12.55
C LYS A 141 12.93 -10.12 11.07
N VAL A 142 12.20 -9.47 10.18
CA VAL A 142 12.28 -9.75 8.75
C VAL A 142 13.61 -9.32 8.18
N VAL A 143 14.10 -8.12 8.51
CA VAL A 143 15.39 -7.62 8.05
C VAL A 143 16.52 -8.56 8.50
N LYS A 144 16.47 -9.01 9.76
CA LYS A 144 17.41 -10.01 10.27
C LYS A 144 17.32 -11.34 9.52
N SER A 145 16.12 -11.83 9.19
CA SER A 145 15.93 -13.08 8.44
C SER A 145 16.46 -13.01 7.01
N LEU A 146 16.51 -11.82 6.44
CA LEU A 146 17.06 -11.51 5.11
C LEU A 146 18.57 -11.25 5.13
N ASP A 147 19.22 -11.30 6.31
CA ASP A 147 20.62 -10.95 6.51
C ASP A 147 20.96 -9.54 5.99
N LYS A 148 20.09 -8.56 6.32
CA LYS A 148 20.23 -7.17 5.88
C LYS A 148 20.51 -6.25 7.06
N LYS A 149 21.12 -5.09 6.76
CA LYS A 149 21.31 -4.01 7.72
C LYS A 149 19.99 -3.27 7.96
N LEU A 150 19.71 -2.98 9.23
CA LEU A 150 18.60 -2.12 9.65
C LEU A 150 19.14 -0.75 10.05
N TYR A 151 18.51 0.30 9.53
CA TYR A 151 18.76 1.69 9.90
C TYR A 151 17.49 2.25 10.53
N GLU A 152 17.53 2.47 11.83
CA GLU A 152 16.43 3.06 12.58
C GLU A 152 16.64 4.57 12.71
N VAL A 153 15.62 5.35 12.30
CA VAL A 153 15.70 6.81 12.23
C VAL A 153 14.50 7.46 12.93
N PRO A 154 14.56 8.74 13.28
CA PRO A 154 13.40 9.51 13.72
C PRO A 154 12.31 9.56 12.65
N VAL A 155 11.09 9.94 13.05
CA VAL A 155 9.97 10.10 12.11
C VAL A 155 10.27 11.21 11.10
N GLY A 156 10.08 10.91 9.82
CA GLY A 156 10.20 11.85 8.70
C GLY A 156 11.03 11.30 7.54
N PHE A 157 10.55 11.48 6.32
CA PHE A 157 11.19 11.01 5.10
C PHE A 157 12.61 11.56 4.88
N LYS A 158 12.89 12.75 5.38
CA LYS A 158 14.21 13.39 5.24
C LYS A 158 15.37 12.52 5.74
N TRP A 159 15.13 11.63 6.69
CA TRP A 159 16.15 10.79 7.28
C TRP A 159 16.56 9.60 6.39
N PHE A 160 15.77 9.27 5.37
CA PHE A 160 16.07 8.22 4.43
C PHE A 160 16.72 8.74 3.13
N VAL A 161 16.61 10.05 2.86
CA VAL A 161 17.02 10.67 1.59
C VAL A 161 18.50 10.37 1.27
N GLU A 162 19.39 10.60 2.22
CA GLU A 162 20.81 10.35 2.03
C GLU A 162 21.10 8.89 1.69
N GLY A 163 20.61 7.96 2.51
CA GLY A 163 20.84 6.53 2.30
C GLY A 163 20.25 5.98 1.00
N LEU A 164 19.09 6.49 0.58
CA LEU A 164 18.47 6.13 -0.70
C LEU A 164 19.25 6.72 -1.90
N TYR A 165 19.73 7.97 -1.77
CA TYR A 165 20.47 8.65 -2.82
C TYR A 165 21.87 8.06 -3.02
N GLU A 166 22.60 7.77 -1.94
CA GLU A 166 23.93 7.17 -1.97
C GLU A 166 23.90 5.66 -2.27
N GLY A 167 22.74 5.05 -2.21
CA GLY A 167 22.54 3.62 -2.47
C GLY A 167 23.06 2.72 -1.34
N SER A 168 22.96 3.17 -0.10
CA SER A 168 23.16 2.35 1.10
C SER A 168 21.81 1.75 1.60
N LEU A 169 20.68 2.36 1.24
CA LEU A 169 19.33 1.87 1.48
C LEU A 169 18.64 1.50 0.17
N ALA A 170 17.84 0.43 0.21
CA ALA A 170 16.93 0.07 -0.87
C ALA A 170 15.45 0.30 -0.50
N PHE A 171 15.18 0.49 0.78
CA PHE A 171 13.84 0.72 1.34
C PHE A 171 13.96 1.64 2.57
N GLY A 172 13.02 2.60 2.68
CA GLY A 172 12.95 3.53 3.82
C GLY A 172 11.69 4.37 3.81
#